data_483fb5cc3fb738ab8e8eb2d7ba2dfecb
#
_entry.id   483fb5cc3fb738ab8e8eb2d7ba2dfecb
#
_cell.length_a   1.000
_cell.length_b   1.000
_cell.length_c   1.000
_cell.angle_alpha   90.00
_cell.angle_beta   90.00
_cell.angle_gamma   90.00
#
_symmetry.space_group_name_H-M   'P 1'
#
loop_
_entity.id
_entity.type
_entity.pdbx_description
1 polymer ?
#
loop_
_entity_poly.entity_id
_entity_poly.type
_entity_poly.pdbx_seq_one_letter_code
_entity_poly.pdbx_strand_id
1 'polypeptide(L)'
;VLDEIISQLKDKKSTKRRSAAKKLRKLKSIDAGSYLLIALEEEIKDSRTWETQYQMIMALGESNFKPALSFLKSLVKHNFEATMIYVAIGDSIQRLSMQNEQDITSVFEAIKTGNDMLVSGAIRAMAMLKIVPDDDSIENIINYAIVQKKNDGINFWILAAAPGWSGQKVQEYLDYCSTSKRDEIINAVELARKNKYKKWFPL
;
A
#
# COMPACT_ATOMS: atom_id res chain seq x y z
N VAL A 1 -0.05 -22.96 -17.76
CA VAL A 1 0.82 -22.04 -16.95
C VAL A 1 0.05 -21.40 -15.80
N LEU A 2 -1.10 -20.72 -16.03
CA LEU A 2 -1.86 -20.07 -14.92
C LEU A 2 -2.36 -21.11 -13.90
N ASP A 3 -3.00 -22.17 -14.35
CA ASP A 3 -3.53 -23.25 -13.49
C ASP A 3 -2.44 -23.92 -12.66
N GLU A 4 -1.26 -24.08 -13.24
CA GLU A 4 -0.08 -24.62 -12.58
C GLU A 4 0.40 -23.69 -11.44
N ILE A 5 0.40 -22.38 -11.66
CA ILE A 5 0.74 -21.40 -10.63
C ILE A 5 -0.33 -21.42 -9.52
N ILE A 6 -1.61 -21.44 -9.91
CA ILE A 6 -2.74 -21.52 -8.96
C ILE A 6 -2.64 -22.78 -8.11
N SER A 7 -2.31 -23.93 -8.69
CA SER A 7 -2.15 -25.18 -7.93
C SER A 7 -1.08 -25.09 -6.84
N GLN A 8 -0.02 -24.31 -7.07
CA GLN A 8 1.06 -24.07 -6.09
C GLN A 8 0.61 -23.25 -4.86
N LEU A 9 -0.53 -22.56 -4.92
CA LEU A 9 -1.11 -21.89 -3.72
C LEU A 9 -1.53 -22.88 -2.64
N LYS A 10 -1.69 -24.16 -2.97
CA LYS A 10 -2.04 -25.27 -2.05
C LYS A 10 -0.82 -26.13 -1.65
N ASP A 11 0.39 -25.75 -2.05
CA ASP A 11 1.60 -26.52 -1.69
C ASP A 11 1.83 -26.55 -0.18
N LYS A 12 2.32 -27.66 0.35
CA LYS A 12 2.63 -27.81 1.78
C LYS A 12 3.69 -26.80 2.27
N LYS A 13 4.64 -26.41 1.38
CA LYS A 13 5.72 -25.46 1.71
C LYS A 13 5.26 -24.01 1.47
N SER A 14 5.25 -23.20 2.54
CA SER A 14 4.91 -21.77 2.46
C SER A 14 5.75 -21.00 1.44
N THR A 15 7.04 -21.36 1.29
CA THR A 15 7.93 -20.75 0.29
C THR A 15 7.45 -20.94 -1.16
N LYS A 16 6.83 -22.09 -1.47
CA LYS A 16 6.23 -22.33 -2.79
C LYS A 16 4.93 -21.55 -2.95
N ARG A 17 4.07 -21.50 -1.92
CA ARG A 17 2.87 -20.66 -1.93
C ARG A 17 3.22 -19.19 -2.12
N ARG A 18 4.27 -18.69 -1.42
CA ARG A 18 4.80 -17.34 -1.59
C ARG A 18 5.27 -17.08 -3.03
N SER A 19 6.03 -18.03 -3.62
CA SER A 19 6.48 -17.93 -5.02
C SER A 19 5.30 -17.85 -5.99
N ALA A 20 4.26 -18.67 -5.78
CA ALA A 20 3.04 -18.62 -6.58
C ALA A 20 2.34 -17.25 -6.46
N ALA A 21 2.15 -16.75 -5.24
CA ALA A 21 1.55 -15.44 -4.99
C ALA A 21 2.34 -14.30 -5.67
N LYS A 22 3.69 -14.31 -5.62
CA LYS A 22 4.56 -13.35 -6.33
C LYS A 22 4.35 -13.41 -7.85
N LYS A 23 4.24 -14.60 -8.43
CA LYS A 23 3.99 -14.77 -9.87
C LYS A 23 2.60 -14.22 -10.25
N LEU A 24 1.55 -14.54 -9.48
CA LEU A 24 0.20 -14.06 -9.71
C LEU A 24 0.09 -12.54 -9.55
N ARG A 25 0.79 -11.97 -8.56
CA ARG A 25 0.92 -10.53 -8.37
C ARG A 25 1.53 -9.86 -9.61
N LYS A 26 2.63 -10.42 -10.15
CA LYS A 26 3.30 -9.90 -11.35
C LYS A 26 2.40 -10.00 -12.59
N LEU A 27 1.60 -11.05 -12.70
CA LEU A 27 0.65 -11.26 -13.78
C LEU A 27 -0.60 -10.36 -13.65
N LYS A 28 -0.86 -9.82 -12.45
CA LYS A 28 -2.09 -9.09 -12.11
C LYS A 28 -3.36 -9.86 -12.53
N SER A 29 -3.34 -11.19 -12.34
CA SER A 29 -4.39 -12.06 -12.81
C SER A 29 -5.63 -11.95 -11.92
N ILE A 30 -6.70 -11.35 -12.43
CA ILE A 30 -7.99 -11.29 -11.75
C ILE A 30 -8.64 -12.68 -11.66
N ASP A 31 -8.41 -13.55 -12.64
CA ASP A 31 -8.96 -14.92 -12.67
C ASP A 31 -8.43 -15.80 -11.54
N ALA A 32 -7.24 -15.47 -11.01
CA ALA A 32 -6.67 -16.15 -9.86
C ALA A 32 -7.20 -15.60 -8.51
N GLY A 33 -8.01 -14.54 -8.52
CA GLY A 33 -8.41 -13.80 -7.32
C GLY A 33 -9.13 -14.65 -6.28
N SER A 34 -10.09 -15.48 -6.69
CA SER A 34 -10.82 -16.37 -5.78
C SER A 34 -9.91 -17.42 -5.13
N TYR A 35 -8.98 -17.97 -5.88
CA TYR A 35 -8.00 -18.94 -5.37
C TYR A 35 -7.01 -18.28 -4.40
N LEU A 36 -6.58 -17.06 -4.69
CA LEU A 36 -5.73 -16.26 -3.80
C LEU A 36 -6.45 -15.94 -2.49
N LEU A 37 -7.73 -15.55 -2.56
CA LEU A 37 -8.52 -15.22 -1.37
C LEU A 37 -8.67 -16.45 -0.45
N ILE A 38 -9.07 -17.59 -0.99
CA ILE A 38 -9.17 -18.85 -0.24
C ILE A 38 -7.82 -19.23 0.37
N ALA A 39 -6.73 -19.10 -0.39
CA ALA A 39 -5.40 -19.41 0.12
C ALA A 39 -4.98 -18.46 1.23
N LEU A 40 -5.33 -17.16 1.14
CA LEU A 40 -5.03 -16.17 2.17
C LEU A 40 -5.80 -16.43 3.46
N GLU A 41 -7.08 -16.80 3.38
CA GLU A 41 -7.90 -17.15 4.55
C GLU A 41 -7.30 -18.31 5.38
N GLU A 42 -6.64 -19.25 4.72
CA GLU A 42 -5.89 -20.31 5.40
C GLU A 42 -4.52 -19.84 5.90
N GLU A 43 -3.79 -19.06 5.09
CA GLU A 43 -2.44 -18.59 5.42
C GLU A 43 -2.41 -17.66 6.64
N ILE A 44 -3.46 -16.84 6.85
CA ILE A 44 -3.58 -15.90 7.99
C ILE A 44 -3.56 -16.63 9.35
N LYS A 45 -3.89 -17.91 9.39
CA LYS A 45 -3.90 -18.71 10.61
C LYS A 45 -2.50 -19.02 11.17
N ASP A 46 -1.44 -18.85 10.38
CA ASP A 46 -0.04 -19.08 10.78
C ASP A 46 0.80 -17.80 10.66
N SER A 47 1.03 -17.12 11.80
CA SER A 47 1.78 -15.85 11.86
C SER A 47 3.21 -15.95 11.31
N ARG A 48 3.81 -17.15 11.32
CA ARG A 48 5.17 -17.39 10.81
C ARG A 48 5.29 -17.22 9.30
N THR A 49 4.17 -17.25 8.58
CA THR A 49 4.14 -17.17 7.11
C THR A 49 3.80 -15.76 6.59
N TRP A 50 4.05 -14.75 7.39
CA TRP A 50 3.68 -13.36 7.09
C TRP A 50 4.14 -12.86 5.71
N GLU A 51 5.31 -13.28 5.21
CA GLU A 51 5.76 -12.91 3.87
C GLU A 51 4.88 -13.48 2.76
N THR A 52 4.33 -14.69 2.98
CA THR A 52 3.38 -15.30 2.04
C THR A 52 2.05 -14.55 2.07
N GLN A 53 1.55 -14.26 3.28
CA GLN A 53 0.35 -13.45 3.49
C GLN A 53 0.49 -12.08 2.79
N TYR A 54 1.61 -11.39 2.99
CA TYR A 54 1.92 -10.12 2.34
C TYR A 54 1.79 -10.22 0.81
N GLN A 55 2.38 -11.24 0.19
CA GLN A 55 2.34 -11.40 -1.26
C GLN A 55 0.93 -11.72 -1.78
N MET A 56 0.16 -12.52 -1.05
CA MET A 56 -1.23 -12.83 -1.41
C MET A 56 -2.12 -11.59 -1.31
N ILE A 57 -2.01 -10.80 -0.23
CA ILE A 57 -2.74 -9.54 -0.06
C ILE A 57 -2.42 -8.57 -1.20
N MET A 58 -1.13 -8.35 -1.47
CA MET A 58 -0.69 -7.49 -2.55
C MET A 58 -1.18 -7.97 -3.93
N ALA A 59 -1.17 -9.29 -4.17
CA ALA A 59 -1.66 -9.86 -5.42
C ALA A 59 -3.16 -9.58 -5.63
N LEU A 60 -3.97 -9.69 -4.58
CA LEU A 60 -5.40 -9.36 -4.62
C LEU A 60 -5.65 -7.89 -4.92
N GLY A 61 -4.90 -6.97 -4.27
CA GLY A 61 -5.00 -5.54 -4.51
C GLY A 61 -4.56 -5.14 -5.93
N GLU A 62 -3.39 -5.61 -6.37
CA GLU A 62 -2.81 -5.25 -7.66
C GLU A 62 -3.54 -5.88 -8.86
N SER A 63 -4.25 -7.00 -8.67
CA SER A 63 -5.14 -7.59 -9.69
C SER A 63 -6.54 -6.96 -9.72
N ASN A 64 -6.82 -6.00 -8.83
CA ASN A 64 -8.14 -5.37 -8.68
C ASN A 64 -9.29 -6.38 -8.41
N PHE A 65 -9.02 -7.42 -7.61
CA PHE A 65 -10.03 -8.42 -7.25
C PHE A 65 -10.95 -7.87 -6.14
N LYS A 66 -11.96 -7.09 -6.54
CA LYS A 66 -12.93 -6.42 -5.64
C LYS A 66 -13.56 -7.32 -4.57
N PRO A 67 -13.90 -8.62 -4.82
CA PRO A 67 -14.49 -9.47 -3.80
C PRO A 67 -13.65 -9.65 -2.53
N ALA A 68 -12.32 -9.42 -2.60
CA ALA A 68 -11.45 -9.49 -1.42
C ALA A 68 -11.60 -8.31 -0.46
N LEU A 69 -12.22 -7.19 -0.86
CA LEU A 69 -12.25 -5.95 -0.09
C LEU A 69 -12.85 -6.14 1.31
N SER A 70 -13.98 -6.83 1.42
CA SER A 70 -14.65 -7.07 2.71
C SER A 70 -13.75 -7.85 3.67
N PHE A 71 -13.10 -8.91 3.18
CA PHE A 71 -12.17 -9.69 3.98
C PHE A 71 -10.95 -8.87 4.42
N LEU A 72 -10.34 -8.11 3.52
CA LEU A 72 -9.19 -7.24 3.86
C LEU A 72 -9.57 -6.17 4.89
N LYS A 73 -10.75 -5.57 4.79
CA LYS A 73 -11.27 -4.64 5.81
C LYS A 73 -11.43 -5.32 7.19
N SER A 74 -11.84 -6.58 7.24
CA SER A 74 -11.94 -7.31 8.51
C SER A 74 -10.58 -7.54 9.18
N LEU A 75 -9.50 -7.68 8.38
CA LEU A 75 -8.14 -7.88 8.87
C LEU A 75 -7.53 -6.63 9.51
N VAL A 76 -8.08 -5.44 9.30
CA VAL A 76 -7.58 -4.18 9.90
C VAL A 76 -7.54 -4.26 11.43
N LYS A 77 -8.48 -4.99 12.03
CA LYS A 77 -8.59 -5.19 13.50
C LYS A 77 -7.82 -6.40 14.01
N HIS A 78 -7.24 -7.19 13.12
CA HIS A 78 -6.44 -8.36 13.51
C HIS A 78 -5.10 -7.91 14.09
N ASN A 79 -4.58 -8.62 15.09
CA ASN A 79 -3.29 -8.28 15.69
C ASN A 79 -2.16 -9.06 14.99
N PHE A 80 -1.51 -8.43 14.02
CA PHE A 80 -0.36 -9.01 13.31
C PHE A 80 0.94 -8.64 14.02
N GLU A 81 1.77 -9.63 14.32
CA GLU A 81 3.14 -9.42 14.81
C GLU A 81 4.02 -8.76 13.74
N ALA A 82 3.89 -9.21 12.48
CA ALA A 82 4.59 -8.64 11.34
C ALA A 82 3.84 -7.41 10.81
N THR A 83 4.24 -6.22 11.25
CA THR A 83 3.56 -4.95 10.93
C THR A 83 3.51 -4.64 9.42
N MET A 84 4.41 -5.22 8.61
CA MET A 84 4.38 -5.10 7.15
C MET A 84 3.09 -5.63 6.50
N ILE A 85 2.36 -6.50 7.18
CA ILE A 85 1.04 -6.96 6.70
C ILE A 85 0.06 -5.79 6.63
N TYR A 86 0.08 -4.88 7.60
CA TYR A 86 -0.79 -3.69 7.55
C TYR A 86 -0.49 -2.78 6.35
N VAL A 87 0.78 -2.72 5.91
CA VAL A 87 1.14 -1.99 4.68
C VAL A 87 0.47 -2.64 3.46
N ALA A 88 0.52 -3.96 3.36
CA ALA A 88 -0.15 -4.67 2.26
C ALA A 88 -1.67 -4.50 2.30
N ILE A 89 -2.27 -4.57 3.50
CA ILE A 89 -3.71 -4.36 3.70
C ILE A 89 -4.11 -2.95 3.28
N GLY A 90 -3.41 -1.91 3.76
CA GLY A 90 -3.70 -0.51 3.41
C GLY A 90 -3.57 -0.24 1.91
N ASP A 91 -2.49 -0.71 1.27
CA ASP A 91 -2.30 -0.59 -0.18
C ASP A 91 -3.43 -1.27 -0.96
N SER A 92 -3.78 -2.49 -0.59
CA SER A 92 -4.81 -3.27 -1.29
C SER A 92 -6.21 -2.70 -1.06
N ILE A 93 -6.55 -2.25 0.16
CA ILE A 93 -7.83 -1.59 0.44
C ILE A 93 -7.96 -0.32 -0.41
N GLN A 94 -6.92 0.53 -0.48
CA GLN A 94 -6.97 1.73 -1.31
C GLN A 94 -7.26 1.38 -2.78
N ARG A 95 -6.56 0.40 -3.36
CA ARG A 95 -6.80 -0.03 -4.74
C ARG A 95 -8.21 -0.57 -4.98
N LEU A 96 -8.70 -1.39 -4.05
CA LEU A 96 -9.97 -2.10 -4.23
C LEU A 96 -11.20 -1.24 -3.91
N SER A 97 -11.07 -0.21 -3.05
CA SER A 97 -12.18 0.65 -2.64
C SER A 97 -12.45 1.82 -3.58
N MET A 98 -11.49 2.20 -4.43
CA MET A 98 -11.64 3.35 -5.33
C MET A 98 -12.88 3.27 -6.20
N GLN A 99 -13.67 4.35 -6.19
CA GLN A 99 -14.85 4.55 -7.04
C GLN A 99 -14.49 5.35 -8.31
N ASN A 100 -13.45 6.16 -8.25
CA ASN A 100 -12.88 6.92 -9.35
C ASN A 100 -11.36 7.08 -9.15
N GLU A 101 -10.67 7.65 -10.14
CA GLU A 101 -9.21 7.77 -10.17
C GLU A 101 -8.61 8.66 -9.07
N GLN A 102 -9.42 9.52 -8.44
CA GLN A 102 -9.00 10.45 -7.38
C GLN A 102 -9.50 10.04 -5.99
N ASP A 103 -10.23 8.92 -5.89
CA ASP A 103 -10.82 8.49 -4.62
C ASP A 103 -9.75 8.01 -3.64
N ILE A 104 -9.58 8.74 -2.55
CA ILE A 104 -8.67 8.44 -1.45
C ILE A 104 -9.42 8.30 -0.11
N THR A 105 -10.71 8.05 -0.14
CA THR A 105 -11.53 7.89 1.08
C THR A 105 -10.92 6.87 2.04
N SER A 106 -10.35 5.78 1.53
CA SER A 106 -9.72 4.75 2.36
C SER A 106 -8.43 5.21 3.05
N VAL A 107 -7.74 6.23 2.54
CA VAL A 107 -6.59 6.85 3.24
C VAL A 107 -7.08 7.50 4.53
N PHE A 108 -8.17 8.26 4.47
CA PHE A 108 -8.75 8.89 5.66
C PHE A 108 -9.35 7.87 6.63
N GLU A 109 -9.95 6.78 6.12
CA GLU A 109 -10.37 5.65 6.96
C GLU A 109 -9.15 5.04 7.69
N ALA A 110 -8.03 4.85 7.00
CA ALA A 110 -6.80 4.35 7.62
C ALA A 110 -6.25 5.30 8.69
N ILE A 111 -6.22 6.61 8.42
CA ILE A 111 -5.79 7.64 9.39
C ILE A 111 -6.62 7.56 10.68
N LYS A 112 -7.93 7.37 10.59
CA LYS A 112 -8.83 7.24 11.76
C LYS A 112 -8.53 6.02 12.62
N THR A 113 -7.86 4.99 12.09
CA THR A 113 -7.46 3.81 12.87
C THR A 113 -6.30 4.07 13.81
N GLY A 114 -5.50 5.10 13.56
CA GLY A 114 -4.25 5.37 14.27
C GLY A 114 -3.10 4.41 13.93
N ASN A 115 -3.28 3.48 12.97
CA ASN A 115 -2.24 2.53 12.56
C ASN A 115 -1.39 3.11 11.42
N ASP A 116 -0.20 3.61 11.76
CA ASP A 116 0.71 4.25 10.82
C ASP A 116 1.17 3.32 9.68
N MET A 117 1.25 2.01 9.90
CA MET A 117 1.62 1.06 8.85
C MET A 117 0.49 0.87 7.83
N LEU A 118 -0.76 0.87 8.29
CA LEU A 118 -1.93 0.84 7.42
C LEU A 118 -2.00 2.12 6.56
N VAL A 119 -1.79 3.28 7.18
CA VAL A 119 -1.74 4.58 6.49
C VAL A 119 -0.61 4.60 5.46
N SER A 120 0.59 4.13 5.83
CA SER A 120 1.73 4.01 4.91
C SER A 120 1.37 3.19 3.68
N GLY A 121 0.64 2.09 3.86
CA GLY A 121 0.17 1.25 2.76
C GLY A 121 -0.81 1.98 1.83
N ALA A 122 -1.80 2.65 2.40
CA ALA A 122 -2.79 3.39 1.62
C ALA A 122 -2.15 4.52 0.80
N ILE A 123 -1.25 5.31 1.41
CA ILE A 123 -0.51 6.39 0.71
C ILE A 123 0.47 5.80 -0.31
N ARG A 124 1.08 4.64 -0.01
CA ARG A 124 1.90 3.91 -0.98
C ARG A 124 1.10 3.58 -2.26
N ALA A 125 -0.14 3.11 -2.12
CA ALA A 125 -1.00 2.87 -3.28
C ALA A 125 -1.26 4.16 -4.08
N MET A 126 -1.48 5.31 -3.42
CA MET A 126 -1.59 6.61 -4.10
C MET A 126 -0.35 6.91 -4.94
N ALA A 127 0.86 6.74 -4.37
CA ALA A 127 2.12 6.97 -5.07
C ALA A 127 2.27 6.06 -6.30
N MET A 128 1.93 4.77 -6.16
CA MET A 128 2.02 3.79 -7.23
C MET A 128 1.01 4.03 -8.35
N LEU A 129 -0.18 4.49 -8.01
CA LEU A 129 -1.25 4.80 -8.95
C LEU A 129 -1.18 6.23 -9.47
N LYS A 130 -0.24 7.05 -8.93
CA LYS A 130 -0.05 8.46 -9.28
C LYS A 130 -1.31 9.30 -9.05
N ILE A 131 -1.98 9.05 -7.93
CA ILE A 131 -3.21 9.77 -7.59
C ILE A 131 -2.85 11.19 -7.15
N VAL A 132 -3.50 12.17 -7.77
CA VAL A 132 -3.45 13.58 -7.36
C VAL A 132 -4.83 13.91 -6.81
N PRO A 133 -4.99 13.98 -5.47
CA PRO A 133 -6.27 14.34 -4.85
C PRO A 133 -6.59 15.84 -5.03
N ASP A 134 -7.78 16.23 -4.59
CA ASP A 134 -8.13 17.64 -4.43
C ASP A 134 -7.28 18.34 -3.36
N ASP A 135 -7.24 19.68 -3.41
CA ASP A 135 -6.39 20.50 -2.54
C ASP A 135 -6.71 20.31 -1.05
N ASP A 136 -7.98 20.20 -0.68
CA ASP A 136 -8.40 19.98 0.72
C ASP A 136 -7.89 18.63 1.24
N SER A 137 -7.95 17.61 0.41
CA SER A 137 -7.42 16.28 0.72
C SER A 137 -5.91 16.27 0.89
N ILE A 138 -5.20 16.99 0.01
CA ILE A 138 -3.74 17.19 0.10
C ILE A 138 -3.38 17.87 1.43
N GLU A 139 -4.05 18.97 1.76
CA GLU A 139 -3.81 19.69 3.02
C GLU A 139 -4.06 18.80 4.24
N ASN A 140 -5.13 18.02 4.23
CA ASN A 140 -5.44 17.10 5.33
C ASN A 140 -4.37 16.02 5.52
N ILE A 141 -3.82 15.46 4.45
CA ILE A 141 -2.72 14.50 4.51
C ILE A 141 -1.45 15.15 5.07
N ILE A 142 -1.10 16.35 4.60
CA ILE A 142 0.06 17.10 5.08
C ILE A 142 -0.10 17.46 6.56
N ASN A 143 -1.26 17.94 6.95
CA ASN A 143 -1.56 18.27 8.35
C ASN A 143 -1.44 17.05 9.26
N TYR A 144 -1.92 15.88 8.81
CA TYR A 144 -1.74 14.62 9.53
C TYR A 144 -0.25 14.34 9.79
N ALA A 145 0.62 14.53 8.80
CA ALA A 145 2.05 14.28 8.94
C ALA A 145 2.74 15.27 9.90
N ILE A 146 2.47 16.57 9.74
CA ILE A 146 3.15 17.63 10.49
C ILE A 146 2.64 17.70 11.94
N VAL A 147 1.32 17.82 12.13
CA VAL A 147 0.72 18.03 13.45
C VAL A 147 0.97 16.84 14.37
N GLN A 148 0.91 15.64 13.85
CA GLN A 148 1.18 14.43 14.63
C GLN A 148 2.67 14.06 14.64
N LYS A 149 3.55 14.86 14.05
CA LYS A 149 5.01 14.64 13.99
C LYS A 149 5.33 13.21 13.54
N LYS A 150 4.69 12.81 12.43
CA LYS A 150 4.82 11.44 11.91
C LYS A 150 6.26 11.10 11.55
N ASN A 151 6.56 9.81 11.64
CA ASN A 151 7.89 9.29 11.36
C ASN A 151 8.25 9.40 9.87
N ASP A 152 9.53 9.17 9.57
CA ASP A 152 10.08 9.24 8.22
C ASP A 152 9.41 8.27 7.24
N GLY A 153 8.86 7.15 7.70
CA GLY A 153 8.16 6.20 6.84
C GLY A 153 6.88 6.80 6.24
N ILE A 154 6.08 7.50 7.05
CA ILE A 154 4.89 8.24 6.58
C ILE A 154 5.32 9.38 5.66
N ASN A 155 6.29 10.21 6.10
CA ASN A 155 6.78 11.32 5.29
C ASN A 155 7.31 10.84 3.94
N PHE A 156 8.04 9.74 3.90
CA PHE A 156 8.55 9.14 2.66
C PHE A 156 7.41 8.81 1.67
N TRP A 157 6.33 8.16 2.14
CA TRP A 157 5.24 7.78 1.26
C TRP A 157 4.42 8.98 0.79
N ILE A 158 4.22 10.00 1.64
CA ILE A 158 3.59 11.26 1.25
C ILE A 158 4.42 11.94 0.16
N LEU A 159 5.74 12.07 0.36
CA LEU A 159 6.64 12.64 -0.64
C LEU A 159 6.65 11.85 -1.95
N ALA A 160 6.58 10.51 -1.87
CA ALA A 160 6.50 9.65 -3.05
C ALA A 160 5.18 9.81 -3.82
N ALA A 161 4.09 10.20 -3.14
CA ALA A 161 2.80 10.50 -3.76
C ALA A 161 2.68 11.96 -4.26
N ALA A 162 3.50 12.88 -3.71
CA ALA A 162 3.41 14.32 -3.96
C ALA A 162 3.73 14.81 -5.38
N PRO A 163 4.41 14.07 -6.30
CA PRO A 163 4.53 14.54 -7.67
C PRO A 163 3.16 14.88 -8.28
N GLY A 164 3.03 16.09 -8.83
CA GLY A 164 1.76 16.61 -9.34
C GLY A 164 0.91 17.36 -8.31
N TRP A 165 1.23 17.31 -7.02
CA TRP A 165 0.57 18.16 -6.02
C TRP A 165 1.09 19.59 -6.11
N SER A 166 0.23 20.58 -5.84
CA SER A 166 0.53 21.99 -5.94
C SER A 166 0.00 22.77 -4.74
N GLY A 167 0.38 24.05 -4.67
CA GLY A 167 -0.07 24.96 -3.61
C GLY A 167 1.00 25.26 -2.57
N GLN A 168 0.75 26.32 -1.79
CA GLN A 168 1.71 26.83 -0.79
C GLN A 168 1.99 25.77 0.29
N LYS A 169 0.97 25.08 0.77
CA LYS A 169 1.08 24.04 1.81
C LYS A 169 2.02 22.89 1.40
N VAL A 170 1.96 22.52 0.12
CA VAL A 170 2.86 21.50 -0.44
C VAL A 170 4.31 21.99 -0.41
N GLN A 171 4.58 23.24 -0.81
CA GLN A 171 5.93 23.80 -0.77
C GLN A 171 6.47 23.86 0.67
N GLU A 172 5.68 24.34 1.61
CA GLU A 172 6.04 24.37 3.04
C GLU A 172 6.38 22.96 3.56
N TYR A 173 5.62 21.95 3.15
CA TYR A 173 5.88 20.56 3.54
C TYR A 173 7.17 20.01 2.90
N LEU A 174 7.41 20.30 1.62
CA LEU A 174 8.65 19.91 0.95
C LEU A 174 9.87 20.57 1.60
N ASP A 175 9.77 21.84 1.99
CA ASP A 175 10.82 22.56 2.69
C ASP A 175 11.08 21.97 4.08
N TYR A 176 10.02 21.67 4.83
CA TYR A 176 10.12 20.97 6.11
C TYR A 176 10.85 19.62 5.97
N CYS A 177 10.45 18.78 5.00
CA CYS A 177 11.07 17.47 4.78
C CYS A 177 12.50 17.56 4.26
N SER A 178 12.88 18.67 3.56
CA SER A 178 14.23 18.86 3.03
C SER A 178 15.29 19.01 4.12
N THR A 179 14.89 19.28 5.37
CA THR A 179 15.79 19.35 6.53
C THR A 179 16.12 17.98 7.13
N SER A 180 15.56 16.91 6.60
CA SER A 180 15.82 15.52 7.07
C SER A 180 17.31 15.16 6.90
N LYS A 181 17.79 14.30 7.81
CA LYS A 181 19.14 13.72 7.72
C LYS A 181 19.17 12.42 6.89
N ARG A 182 18.02 11.99 6.35
CA ARG A 182 17.89 10.73 5.61
C ARG A 182 17.90 10.99 4.10
N ASP A 183 18.89 10.44 3.42
CA ASP A 183 19.08 10.59 1.97
C ASP A 183 17.83 10.19 1.17
N GLU A 184 17.11 9.17 1.61
CA GLU A 184 15.89 8.71 0.94
C GLU A 184 14.76 9.75 1.01
N ILE A 185 14.66 10.52 2.10
CA ILE A 185 13.69 11.61 2.25
C ILE A 185 14.10 12.78 1.34
N ILE A 186 15.38 13.18 1.39
CA ILE A 186 15.92 14.25 0.53
C ILE A 186 15.69 13.92 -0.94
N ASN A 187 16.00 12.69 -1.36
CA ASN A 187 15.75 12.23 -2.73
C ASN A 187 14.26 12.30 -3.11
N ALA A 188 13.38 11.89 -2.20
CA ALA A 188 11.93 11.96 -2.44
C ALA A 188 11.44 13.40 -2.58
N VAL A 189 11.94 14.34 -1.78
CA VAL A 189 11.67 15.79 -1.92
C VAL A 189 12.11 16.31 -3.30
N GLU A 190 13.32 15.96 -3.73
CA GLU A 190 13.80 16.37 -5.05
C GLU A 190 12.96 15.85 -6.20
N LEU A 191 12.53 14.58 -6.11
CA LEU A 191 11.64 13.98 -7.11
C LEU A 191 10.29 14.69 -7.13
N ALA A 192 9.70 14.96 -5.96
CA ALA A 192 8.43 15.67 -5.84
C ALA A 192 8.51 17.08 -6.46
N ARG A 193 9.56 17.87 -6.14
CA ARG A 193 9.80 19.19 -6.73
C ARG A 193 9.95 19.17 -8.26
N LYS A 194 10.46 18.08 -8.82
CA LYS A 194 10.62 17.86 -10.26
C LYS A 194 9.40 17.21 -10.92
N ASN A 195 8.29 17.03 -10.19
CA ASN A 195 7.10 16.28 -10.63
C ASN A 195 7.44 14.89 -11.19
N LYS A 196 8.42 14.20 -10.56
CA LYS A 196 8.88 12.88 -10.99
C LYS A 196 8.54 11.83 -9.94
N TYR A 197 7.78 10.84 -10.36
CA TYR A 197 7.52 9.66 -9.52
C TYR A 197 8.75 8.76 -9.45
N LYS A 198 9.00 8.23 -8.25
CA LYS A 198 10.06 7.23 -8.05
C LYS A 198 9.73 5.97 -8.85
N LYS A 199 10.74 5.40 -9.52
CA LYS A 199 10.62 4.09 -10.14
C LYS A 199 10.69 3.02 -9.06
N TRP A 200 9.71 2.13 -9.05
CA TRP A 200 9.61 1.05 -8.08
C TRP A 200 9.91 -0.28 -8.73
N PHE A 201 10.70 -1.09 -8.05
CA PHE A 201 10.88 -2.50 -8.40
C PHE A 201 10.05 -3.34 -7.41
N PRO A 202 9.23 -4.29 -7.89
CA PRO A 202 8.50 -5.21 -7.01
C PRO A 202 9.48 -6.00 -6.13
N LEU A 203 9.20 -6.07 -4.83
CA LEU A 203 9.92 -6.93 -3.88
C LEU A 203 9.66 -8.40 -4.16
#